data_ad78043433feaba63dc06fb471ba6777
#
_entry.id   ad78043433feaba63dc06fb471ba6777
#
_cell.length_a   1.000
_cell.length_b   1.000
_cell.length_c   1.000
_cell.angle_alpha   90.00
_cell.angle_beta   90.00
_cell.angle_gamma   90.00
#
_symmetry.space_group_name_H-M   'P 1'
#
loop_
_entity.id
_entity.type
_entity.pdbx_description
1 polymer ?
#
loop_
_entity_poly.entity_id
_entity_poly.type
_entity_poly.pdbx_seq_one_letter_code
_entity_poly.pdbx_strand_id
1 'polypeptide(L)'
;MSAPPKTTKAPLASLHDVELAALAAAGGRDAFGELARRHGSAVRALLRRMGAEPALADDLAQDAFLTAYERIAEFRGEGAFAGWIKRIAARLYLKRWKRRASLDPVAELDEPGDATSQDEVLAAGRLDLDAALATLSPAERLCVSLCYGAGLSHAETAETLKVPLGTVKSHVKRGMDKLKQRLVSTEASVDQAGRRTHG
;
A
#
# COMPACT_ATOMS: atom_id res chain seq x y z
N MET A 1 -41.41 -25.29 28.07
CA MET A 1 -40.43 -25.37 26.97
C MET A 1 -39.88 -23.98 26.77
N SER A 2 -38.70 -23.70 27.38
CA SER A 2 -38.03 -22.38 27.27
C SER A 2 -37.22 -22.35 25.98
N ALA A 3 -37.42 -21.33 25.14
CA ALA A 3 -36.63 -21.10 23.95
C ALA A 3 -35.18 -20.80 24.35
N PRO A 4 -34.17 -21.30 23.63
CA PRO A 4 -32.78 -20.96 23.93
C PRO A 4 -32.53 -19.48 23.68
N PRO A 5 -31.63 -18.85 24.46
CA PRO A 5 -31.31 -17.43 24.29
C PRO A 5 -30.71 -17.20 22.90
N LYS A 6 -31.27 -16.24 22.16
CA LYS A 6 -30.70 -15.75 20.91
C LYS A 6 -29.36 -15.10 21.25
N THR A 7 -28.26 -15.80 20.97
CA THR A 7 -26.91 -15.23 21.05
C THR A 7 -26.84 -14.09 20.05
N THR A 8 -26.93 -12.86 20.53
CA THR A 8 -26.77 -11.66 19.68
C THR A 8 -25.31 -11.63 19.21
N LYS A 9 -25.08 -12.12 18.00
CA LYS A 9 -23.76 -12.07 17.36
C LYS A 9 -23.35 -10.59 17.27
N ALA A 10 -22.24 -10.22 17.90
CA ALA A 10 -21.71 -8.86 17.80
C ALA A 10 -21.62 -8.47 16.32
N PRO A 11 -21.97 -7.23 15.94
CA PRO A 11 -21.86 -6.81 14.55
C PRO A 11 -20.41 -6.89 14.10
N LEU A 12 -20.14 -7.50 12.94
CA LEU A 12 -18.77 -7.71 12.41
C LEU A 12 -17.96 -6.40 12.39
N ALA A 13 -18.64 -5.27 12.19
CA ALA A 13 -18.02 -3.95 12.18
C ALA A 13 -17.36 -3.55 13.51
N SER A 14 -17.75 -4.14 14.64
CA SER A 14 -17.17 -3.84 15.96
C SER A 14 -16.01 -4.78 16.34
N LEU A 15 -15.79 -5.87 15.61
CA LEU A 15 -14.73 -6.83 15.89
C LEU A 15 -13.37 -6.30 15.43
N HIS A 16 -12.31 -6.67 16.15
CA HIS A 16 -10.94 -6.41 15.72
C HIS A 16 -10.53 -7.30 14.54
N ASP A 17 -9.57 -6.86 13.74
CA ASP A 17 -9.11 -7.60 12.55
C ASP A 17 -8.64 -9.02 12.87
N VAL A 18 -8.04 -9.26 14.04
CA VAL A 18 -7.61 -10.60 14.48
C VAL A 18 -8.82 -11.52 14.71
N GLU A 19 -9.89 -11.00 15.29
CA GLU A 19 -11.13 -11.74 15.51
C GLU A 19 -11.83 -12.06 14.18
N LEU A 20 -11.88 -11.07 13.29
CA LEU A 20 -12.41 -11.25 11.94
C LEU A 20 -11.60 -12.30 11.15
N ALA A 21 -10.28 -12.26 11.26
CA ALA A 21 -9.41 -13.24 10.60
C ALA A 21 -9.62 -14.65 11.16
N ALA A 22 -9.78 -14.80 12.47
CA ALA A 22 -10.10 -16.10 13.09
C ALA A 22 -11.46 -16.63 12.63
N LEU A 23 -12.49 -15.77 12.57
CA LEU A 23 -13.81 -16.15 12.04
C LEU A 23 -13.72 -16.53 10.55
N ALA A 24 -12.95 -15.80 9.77
CA ALA A 24 -12.74 -16.10 8.34
C ALA A 24 -12.01 -17.43 8.16
N ALA A 25 -11.00 -17.73 8.97
CA ALA A 25 -10.28 -19.01 8.97
C ALA A 25 -11.20 -20.20 9.34
N ALA A 26 -12.22 -19.94 10.17
CA ALA A 26 -13.28 -20.91 10.48
C ALA A 26 -14.38 -21.02 9.40
N GLY A 27 -14.22 -20.37 8.23
CA GLY A 27 -15.13 -20.40 7.09
C GLY A 27 -16.15 -19.27 7.04
N GLY A 28 -16.03 -18.26 7.90
CA GLY A 28 -16.92 -17.08 7.94
C GLY A 28 -16.64 -16.10 6.80
N ARG A 29 -17.29 -16.25 5.65
CA ARG A 29 -17.09 -15.39 4.46
C ARG A 29 -17.38 -13.93 4.74
N ASP A 30 -18.42 -13.63 5.52
CA ASP A 30 -18.80 -12.25 5.87
C ASP A 30 -17.72 -11.54 6.71
N ALA A 31 -17.03 -12.28 7.59
CA ALA A 31 -15.92 -11.76 8.37
C ALA A 31 -14.72 -11.36 7.46
N PHE A 32 -14.42 -12.18 6.45
CA PHE A 32 -13.42 -11.81 5.46
C PHE A 32 -13.86 -10.64 4.59
N GLY A 33 -15.13 -10.58 4.22
CA GLY A 33 -15.73 -9.45 3.49
C GLY A 33 -15.54 -8.13 4.24
N GLU A 34 -15.69 -8.13 5.57
CA GLU A 34 -15.43 -6.95 6.40
C GLU A 34 -13.95 -6.55 6.41
N LEU A 35 -13.02 -7.51 6.48
CA LEU A 35 -11.58 -7.24 6.33
C LEU A 35 -11.27 -6.61 4.98
N ALA A 36 -11.82 -7.14 3.89
CA ALA A 36 -11.63 -6.60 2.55
C ALA A 36 -12.19 -5.17 2.43
N ARG A 37 -13.35 -4.90 3.01
CA ARG A 37 -13.96 -3.56 3.04
C ARG A 37 -13.09 -2.55 3.79
N ARG A 38 -12.51 -2.92 4.94
CA ARG A 38 -11.64 -2.05 5.75
C ARG A 38 -10.33 -1.71 5.07
N HIS A 39 -9.71 -2.68 4.44
CA HIS A 39 -8.33 -2.57 3.95
C HIS A 39 -8.22 -2.34 2.44
N GLY A 40 -9.31 -2.48 1.69
CA GLY A 40 -9.30 -2.42 0.22
C GLY A 40 -8.74 -1.12 -0.33
N SER A 41 -9.17 0.03 0.21
CA SER A 41 -8.66 1.34 -0.24
C SER A 41 -7.16 1.52 0.05
N ALA A 42 -6.68 1.06 1.20
CA ALA A 42 -5.28 1.16 1.57
C ALA A 42 -4.37 0.26 0.72
N VAL A 43 -4.86 -0.92 0.31
CA VAL A 43 -4.15 -1.82 -0.59
C VAL A 43 -4.05 -1.23 -1.99
N ARG A 44 -5.14 -0.71 -2.55
CA ARG A 44 -5.14 -0.02 -3.86
C ARG A 44 -4.21 1.19 -3.86
N ALA A 45 -4.28 2.02 -2.81
CA ALA A 45 -3.40 3.18 -2.67
C ALA A 45 -1.91 2.78 -2.64
N LEU A 46 -1.55 1.69 -1.93
CA LEU A 46 -0.19 1.19 -1.93
C LEU A 46 0.26 0.79 -3.34
N LEU A 47 -0.55 0.03 -4.06
CA LEU A 47 -0.23 -0.44 -5.42
C LEU A 47 -0.03 0.73 -6.39
N ARG A 48 -0.89 1.75 -6.32
CA ARG A 48 -0.72 2.99 -7.10
C ARG A 48 0.58 3.72 -6.75
N ARG A 49 0.92 3.83 -5.47
CA ARG A 49 2.19 4.40 -5.01
C ARG A 49 3.41 3.62 -5.48
N MET A 50 3.29 2.31 -5.67
CA MET A 50 4.34 1.48 -6.27
C MET A 50 4.48 1.69 -7.77
N GLY A 51 3.54 2.37 -8.42
CA GLY A 51 3.53 2.66 -9.85
C GLY A 51 2.54 1.84 -10.67
N ALA A 52 1.58 1.17 -10.03
CA ALA A 52 0.50 0.52 -10.77
C ALA A 52 -0.49 1.55 -11.31
N GLU A 53 -0.87 1.40 -12.57
CA GLU A 53 -2.01 2.11 -13.17
C GLU A 53 -3.30 1.77 -12.41
N PRO A 54 -4.31 2.66 -12.38
CA PRO A 54 -5.54 2.46 -11.60
C PRO A 54 -6.21 1.10 -11.83
N ALA A 55 -6.42 0.70 -13.08
CA ALA A 55 -7.02 -0.59 -13.42
C ALA A 55 -6.17 -1.77 -12.92
N LEU A 56 -4.84 -1.70 -13.09
CA LEU A 56 -3.93 -2.72 -12.59
C LEU A 56 -3.91 -2.76 -11.05
N ALA A 57 -4.02 -1.62 -10.39
CA ALA A 57 -4.08 -1.57 -8.93
C ALA A 57 -5.36 -2.23 -8.38
N ASP A 58 -6.50 -2.05 -9.07
CA ASP A 58 -7.76 -2.70 -8.71
C ASP A 58 -7.69 -4.22 -8.91
N ASP A 59 -7.18 -4.68 -10.05
CA ASP A 59 -6.99 -6.11 -10.35
C ASP A 59 -6.08 -6.77 -9.32
N LEU A 60 -4.91 -6.18 -9.06
CA LEU A 60 -3.95 -6.73 -8.09
C LEU A 60 -4.46 -6.67 -6.65
N ALA A 61 -5.27 -5.68 -6.30
CA ALA A 61 -5.91 -5.64 -4.99
C ALA A 61 -6.91 -6.79 -4.84
N GLN A 62 -7.71 -7.06 -5.87
CA GLN A 62 -8.63 -8.21 -5.90
C GLN A 62 -7.87 -9.53 -5.77
N ASP A 63 -6.82 -9.75 -6.57
CA ASP A 63 -5.96 -10.93 -6.50
C ASP A 63 -5.32 -11.09 -5.11
N ALA A 64 -4.92 -9.97 -4.47
CA ALA A 64 -4.34 -9.99 -3.14
C ALA A 64 -5.35 -10.45 -2.09
N PHE A 65 -6.61 -9.99 -2.17
CA PHE A 65 -7.66 -10.46 -1.24
C PHE A 65 -8.07 -11.90 -1.50
N LEU A 66 -8.11 -12.37 -2.75
CA LEU A 66 -8.34 -13.77 -3.07
C LEU A 66 -7.23 -14.65 -2.49
N THR A 67 -5.97 -14.30 -2.73
CA THR A 67 -4.80 -14.99 -2.16
C THR A 67 -4.83 -14.98 -0.63
N ALA A 68 -5.20 -13.84 -0.03
CA ALA A 68 -5.33 -13.72 1.41
C ALA A 68 -6.45 -14.60 1.98
N TYR A 69 -7.58 -14.71 1.29
CA TYR A 69 -8.68 -15.58 1.69
C TYR A 69 -8.27 -17.07 1.68
N GLU A 70 -7.58 -17.50 0.64
CA GLU A 70 -7.07 -18.88 0.53
C GLU A 70 -6.04 -19.19 1.63
N ARG A 71 -5.28 -18.18 2.06
CA ARG A 71 -4.19 -18.32 3.02
C ARG A 71 -4.52 -17.75 4.40
N ILE A 72 -5.78 -17.46 4.70
CA ILE A 72 -6.18 -16.78 5.94
C ILE A 72 -5.75 -17.56 7.21
N ALA A 73 -5.70 -18.89 7.14
CA ALA A 73 -5.21 -19.73 8.22
C ALA A 73 -3.72 -19.53 8.55
N GLU A 74 -2.94 -18.95 7.63
CA GLU A 74 -1.52 -18.63 7.88
C GLU A 74 -1.36 -17.31 8.66
N PHE A 75 -2.40 -16.50 8.75
CA PHE A 75 -2.37 -15.27 9.54
C PHE A 75 -2.47 -15.60 11.02
N ARG A 76 -1.33 -15.60 11.72
CA ARG A 76 -1.21 -15.99 13.14
C ARG A 76 -1.60 -14.89 14.13
N GLY A 77 -2.09 -13.72 13.65
CA GLY A 77 -2.37 -12.58 14.53
C GLY A 77 -1.10 -11.85 15.01
N GLU A 78 0.08 -12.29 14.61
CA GLU A 78 1.35 -11.62 14.90
C GLU A 78 1.47 -10.39 14.00
N GLY A 79 1.20 -9.19 14.54
CA GLY A 79 1.15 -7.94 13.80
C GLY A 79 -0.22 -7.62 13.21
N ALA A 80 -0.31 -6.47 12.53
CA ALA A 80 -1.57 -6.00 11.96
C ALA A 80 -1.92 -6.74 10.65
N PHE A 81 -3.18 -7.14 10.49
CA PHE A 81 -3.71 -7.70 9.23
C PHE A 81 -3.40 -6.80 8.03
N ALA A 82 -3.49 -5.46 8.23
CA ALA A 82 -3.13 -4.48 7.22
C ALA A 82 -1.69 -4.66 6.67
N GLY A 83 -0.72 -4.98 7.50
CA GLY A 83 0.66 -5.26 7.07
C GLY A 83 0.76 -6.55 6.28
N TRP A 84 0.06 -7.59 6.73
CA TRP A 84 0.07 -8.90 6.07
C TRP A 84 -0.53 -8.85 4.66
N ILE A 85 -1.72 -8.24 4.49
CA ILE A 85 -2.36 -8.10 3.17
C ILE A 85 -1.55 -7.20 2.22
N LYS A 86 -0.94 -6.12 2.72
CA LYS A 86 -0.08 -5.24 1.93
C LYS A 86 1.17 -5.95 1.40
N ARG A 87 1.78 -6.85 2.19
CA ARG A 87 2.91 -7.69 1.75
C ARG A 87 2.49 -8.66 0.64
N ILE A 88 1.29 -9.23 0.71
CA ILE A 88 0.74 -10.08 -0.36
C ILE A 88 0.60 -9.25 -1.65
N ALA A 89 -0.05 -8.09 -1.57
CA ALA A 89 -0.27 -7.19 -2.70
C ALA A 89 1.07 -6.74 -3.33
N ALA A 90 2.05 -6.34 -2.51
CA ALA A 90 3.37 -5.95 -2.98
C ALA A 90 4.09 -7.08 -3.74
N ARG A 91 4.01 -8.33 -3.24
CA ARG A 91 4.60 -9.51 -3.92
C ARG A 91 3.93 -9.78 -5.27
N LEU A 92 2.60 -9.65 -5.37
CA LEU A 92 1.87 -9.81 -6.63
C LEU A 92 2.27 -8.74 -7.65
N TYR A 93 2.35 -7.47 -7.23
CA TYR A 93 2.82 -6.38 -8.07
C TYR A 93 4.23 -6.65 -8.61
N LEU A 94 5.17 -7.01 -7.74
CA LEU A 94 6.56 -7.28 -8.13
C LEU A 94 6.68 -8.49 -9.07
N LYS A 95 5.87 -9.52 -8.87
CA LYS A 95 5.79 -10.67 -9.79
C LYS A 95 5.33 -10.23 -11.18
N ARG A 96 4.33 -9.35 -11.27
CA ARG A 96 3.83 -8.79 -12.53
C ARG A 96 4.85 -7.88 -13.19
N TRP A 97 5.46 -7.00 -12.40
CA TRP A 97 6.49 -6.09 -12.88
C TRP A 97 7.70 -6.83 -13.49
N LYS A 98 8.21 -7.86 -12.82
CA LYS A 98 9.31 -8.70 -13.32
C LYS A 98 8.97 -9.41 -14.63
N ARG A 99 7.72 -9.85 -14.80
CA ARG A 99 7.28 -10.45 -16.07
C ARG A 99 7.32 -9.44 -17.21
N ARG A 100 6.89 -8.18 -16.96
CA ARG A 100 6.96 -7.12 -17.98
C ARG A 100 8.42 -6.78 -18.33
N ALA A 101 9.26 -6.58 -17.33
CA ALA A 101 10.69 -6.31 -17.53
C ALA A 101 11.43 -7.45 -18.26
N SER A 102 11.00 -8.71 -18.08
CA SER A 102 11.55 -9.87 -18.82
C SER A 102 11.08 -9.93 -20.29
N LEU A 103 9.94 -9.31 -20.60
CA LEU A 103 9.40 -9.21 -21.97
C LEU A 103 9.91 -7.97 -22.70
N ASP A 104 10.42 -6.97 -21.96
CA ASP A 104 10.96 -5.73 -22.49
C ASP A 104 12.27 -5.38 -21.74
N PRO A 105 13.43 -5.87 -22.27
CA PRO A 105 14.74 -5.73 -21.60
C PRO A 105 15.21 -4.29 -21.41
N VAL A 106 14.55 -3.29 -22.04
CA VAL A 106 14.92 -1.88 -22.00
C VAL A 106 14.27 -1.13 -20.83
N ALA A 107 13.37 -1.75 -20.07
CA ALA A 107 12.81 -1.14 -18.86
C ALA A 107 13.81 -1.19 -17.69
N GLU A 108 14.96 -0.57 -17.86
CA GLU A 108 15.89 -0.31 -16.76
C GLU A 108 15.26 0.61 -15.73
N LEU A 109 15.58 0.36 -14.46
CA LEU A 109 15.11 1.11 -13.29
C LEU A 109 15.43 2.63 -13.32
N ASP A 110 16.08 3.12 -14.37
CA ASP A 110 16.56 4.50 -14.51
C ASP A 110 15.79 5.35 -15.54
N GLU A 111 14.83 4.82 -16.30
CA GLU A 111 14.01 5.66 -17.18
C GLU A 111 12.90 6.38 -16.41
N PRO A 112 12.76 7.71 -16.54
CA PRO A 112 11.63 8.45 -15.99
C PRO A 112 10.39 8.07 -16.79
N GLY A 113 9.65 7.07 -16.30
CA GLY A 113 8.32 6.80 -16.82
C GLY A 113 7.46 8.03 -16.60
N ASP A 114 6.89 8.56 -17.68
CA ASP A 114 5.90 9.65 -17.66
C ASP A 114 4.80 9.31 -16.66
N ALA A 115 4.82 10.01 -15.53
CA ALA A 115 3.75 10.00 -14.56
C ALA A 115 2.65 10.92 -15.07
N THR A 116 1.94 10.50 -16.12
CA THR A 116 0.70 11.14 -16.54
C THR A 116 -0.48 10.37 -15.98
N SER A 117 -0.99 10.87 -14.88
CA SER A 117 -2.45 10.89 -14.62
C SER A 117 -2.66 11.76 -13.39
N GLN A 118 -2.80 13.03 -13.63
CA GLN A 118 -3.61 13.92 -12.82
C GLN A 118 -5.05 13.49 -13.04
N ASP A 119 -5.66 12.87 -12.04
CA ASP A 119 -7.09 12.99 -11.85
C ASP A 119 -7.48 12.72 -10.40
N GLU A 120 -8.15 13.75 -9.88
CA GLU A 120 -9.08 13.82 -8.76
C GLU A 120 -8.54 13.93 -7.33
N VAL A 121 -8.49 15.17 -6.94
CA VAL A 121 -9.00 15.85 -5.73
C VAL A 121 -9.66 14.91 -4.72
N LEU A 122 -8.91 14.47 -3.71
CA LEU A 122 -9.50 14.05 -2.45
C LEU A 122 -8.54 14.28 -1.27
N ALA A 123 -8.97 15.17 -0.35
CA ALA A 123 -8.41 15.47 0.97
C ALA A 123 -6.93 15.95 0.96
N ALA A 124 -6.73 17.23 1.24
CA ALA A 124 -5.48 18.00 1.13
C ALA A 124 -4.17 17.28 1.57
N GLY A 125 -4.19 16.49 2.64
CA GLY A 125 -2.99 15.80 3.10
C GLY A 125 -2.62 14.51 2.34
N ARG A 126 -3.57 13.88 1.60
CA ARG A 126 -3.28 12.70 0.76
C ARG A 126 -2.76 13.09 -0.62
N LEU A 127 -3.24 14.21 -1.15
CA LEU A 127 -2.76 14.80 -2.41
C LEU A 127 -1.30 15.20 -2.31
N ASP A 128 -0.89 15.73 -1.16
CA ASP A 128 0.49 16.13 -0.92
C ASP A 128 1.45 14.93 -0.97
N LEU A 129 1.09 13.81 -0.33
CA LEU A 129 1.95 12.64 -0.32
C LEU A 129 2.03 11.94 -1.69
N ASP A 130 0.91 11.79 -2.39
CA ASP A 130 0.90 11.12 -3.70
C ASP A 130 1.59 12.00 -4.76
N ALA A 131 1.40 13.33 -4.72
CA ALA A 131 2.13 14.28 -5.53
C ALA A 131 3.64 14.33 -5.19
N ALA A 132 3.99 14.22 -3.90
CA ALA A 132 5.37 14.13 -3.49
C ALA A 132 6.05 12.84 -3.97
N LEU A 133 5.37 11.70 -3.86
CA LEU A 133 5.86 10.41 -4.34
C LEU A 133 6.04 10.39 -5.87
N ALA A 134 5.21 11.13 -6.62
CA ALA A 134 5.34 11.25 -8.08
C ALA A 134 6.64 11.96 -8.50
N THR A 135 7.29 12.73 -7.63
CA THR A 135 8.59 13.38 -7.91
C THR A 135 9.79 12.46 -7.74
N LEU A 136 9.59 11.29 -7.16
CA LEU A 136 10.65 10.31 -6.97
C LEU A 136 10.91 9.55 -8.27
N SER A 137 12.17 9.13 -8.49
CA SER A 137 12.43 8.15 -9.56
C SER A 137 11.66 6.85 -9.31
N PRO A 138 11.36 6.06 -10.35
CA PRO A 138 10.64 4.80 -10.19
C PRO A 138 11.28 3.88 -9.14
N ALA A 139 12.62 3.79 -9.11
CA ALA A 139 13.36 2.99 -8.14
C ALA A 139 13.24 3.53 -6.69
N GLU A 140 13.36 4.85 -6.52
CA GLU A 140 13.18 5.48 -5.20
C GLU A 140 11.74 5.30 -4.69
N ARG A 141 10.75 5.55 -5.56
CA ARG A 141 9.33 5.39 -5.25
C ARG A 141 8.98 3.95 -4.85
N LEU A 142 9.50 2.97 -5.61
CA LEU A 142 9.29 1.56 -5.33
C LEU A 142 9.92 1.16 -3.98
N CYS A 143 11.20 1.51 -3.74
CA CYS A 143 11.89 1.19 -2.49
C CYS A 143 11.21 1.83 -1.28
N VAL A 144 10.83 3.11 -1.36
CA VAL A 144 10.09 3.81 -0.29
C VAL A 144 8.73 3.16 -0.04
N SER A 145 7.98 2.85 -1.10
CA SER A 145 6.64 2.22 -0.96
C SER A 145 6.72 0.82 -0.36
N LEU A 146 7.75 0.02 -0.69
CA LEU A 146 7.95 -1.30 -0.10
C LEU A 146 8.30 -1.21 1.38
N CYS A 147 9.24 -0.32 1.75
CA CYS A 147 9.70 -0.21 3.12
C CYS A 147 8.64 0.41 4.04
N TYR A 148 8.08 1.56 3.66
CA TYR A 148 7.16 2.32 4.51
C TYR A 148 5.68 2.02 4.23
N GLY A 149 5.34 1.66 3.01
CA GLY A 149 3.96 1.33 2.64
C GLY A 149 3.57 -0.12 2.95
N ALA A 150 4.41 -1.08 2.54
CA ALA A 150 4.18 -2.51 2.74
C ALA A 150 4.82 -3.04 4.03
N GLY A 151 5.71 -2.28 4.68
CA GLY A 151 6.38 -2.65 5.92
C GLY A 151 7.44 -3.74 5.74
N LEU A 152 8.14 -3.78 4.59
CA LEU A 152 9.30 -4.62 4.38
C LEU A 152 10.54 -3.94 4.96
N SER A 153 11.44 -4.74 5.55
CA SER A 153 12.78 -4.26 5.88
C SER A 153 13.61 -3.99 4.62
N HIS A 154 14.68 -3.23 4.74
CA HIS A 154 15.60 -3.01 3.62
C HIS A 154 16.19 -4.32 3.08
N ALA A 155 16.44 -5.31 3.96
CA ALA A 155 16.95 -6.61 3.56
C ALA A 155 15.90 -7.40 2.77
N GLU A 156 14.66 -7.49 3.25
CA GLU A 156 13.56 -8.14 2.52
C GLU A 156 13.30 -7.46 1.17
N THR A 157 13.39 -6.12 1.12
CA THR A 157 13.25 -5.35 -0.12
C THR A 157 14.38 -5.69 -1.09
N ALA A 158 15.64 -5.74 -0.65
CA ALA A 158 16.80 -6.09 -1.45
C ALA A 158 16.69 -7.50 -2.04
N GLU A 159 16.31 -8.48 -1.22
CA GLU A 159 16.07 -9.86 -1.65
C GLU A 159 14.95 -9.94 -2.68
N THR A 160 13.83 -9.24 -2.41
CA THR A 160 12.65 -9.25 -3.27
C THR A 160 12.94 -8.61 -4.63
N LEU A 161 13.68 -7.50 -4.68
CA LEU A 161 14.06 -6.80 -5.91
C LEU A 161 15.28 -7.45 -6.60
N LYS A 162 16.01 -8.33 -5.92
CA LYS A 162 17.29 -8.92 -6.35
C LYS A 162 18.37 -7.87 -6.63
N VAL A 163 18.46 -6.87 -5.76
CA VAL A 163 19.48 -5.81 -5.81
C VAL A 163 20.30 -5.80 -4.51
N PRO A 164 21.53 -5.25 -4.51
CA PRO A 164 22.31 -5.12 -3.30
C PRO A 164 21.60 -4.31 -2.21
N LEU A 165 21.77 -4.69 -0.94
CA LEU A 165 21.19 -3.97 0.21
C LEU A 165 21.59 -2.49 0.24
N GLY A 166 22.83 -2.17 -0.16
CA GLY A 166 23.33 -0.80 -0.26
C GLY A 166 22.55 0.04 -1.27
N THR A 167 22.13 -0.56 -2.38
CA THR A 167 21.29 0.08 -3.41
C THR A 167 19.93 0.46 -2.83
N VAL A 168 19.25 -0.46 -2.13
CA VAL A 168 17.97 -0.17 -1.47
C VAL A 168 18.12 0.96 -0.45
N LYS A 169 19.13 0.88 0.44
CA LYS A 169 19.39 1.94 1.43
C LYS A 169 19.60 3.30 0.77
N SER A 170 20.34 3.35 -0.34
CA SER A 170 20.61 4.59 -1.09
C SER A 170 19.32 5.15 -1.73
N HIS A 171 18.49 4.31 -2.37
CA HIS A 171 17.22 4.74 -2.95
C HIS A 171 16.24 5.23 -1.87
N VAL A 172 16.12 4.50 -0.76
CA VAL A 172 15.26 4.90 0.36
C VAL A 172 15.71 6.23 0.94
N LYS A 173 17.03 6.40 1.18
CA LYS A 173 17.58 7.66 1.72
C LYS A 173 17.28 8.83 0.78
N ARG A 174 17.65 8.73 -0.50
CA ARG A 174 17.40 9.79 -1.50
C ARG A 174 15.92 10.12 -1.64
N GLY A 175 15.07 9.09 -1.71
CA GLY A 175 13.62 9.28 -1.79
C GLY A 175 13.07 10.00 -0.57
N MET A 176 13.47 9.61 0.65
CA MET A 176 13.05 10.28 1.88
C MET A 176 13.55 11.71 1.99
N ASP A 177 14.77 12.00 1.54
CA ASP A 177 15.33 13.35 1.54
C ASP A 177 14.53 14.27 0.58
N LYS A 178 14.18 13.79 -0.62
CA LYS A 178 13.32 14.52 -1.58
C LYS A 178 11.93 14.77 -1.01
N LEU A 179 11.31 13.76 -0.39
CA LEU A 179 9.98 13.90 0.23
C LEU A 179 9.99 14.94 1.36
N LYS A 180 11.00 14.92 2.23
CA LYS A 180 11.15 15.91 3.30
C LYS A 180 11.28 17.34 2.76
N GLN A 181 12.13 17.55 1.75
CA GLN A 181 12.31 18.86 1.11
C GLN A 181 11.00 19.40 0.54
N ARG A 182 10.20 18.54 -0.12
CA ARG A 182 8.94 18.96 -0.71
C ARG A 182 7.88 19.29 0.33
N LEU A 183 7.76 18.49 1.38
CA LEU A 183 6.80 18.75 2.47
C LEU A 183 7.10 20.07 3.19
N VAL A 184 8.36 20.36 3.48
CA VAL A 184 8.77 21.64 4.08
C VAL A 184 8.46 22.82 3.15
N SER A 185 8.66 22.66 1.84
CA SER A 185 8.35 23.73 0.86
C SER A 185 6.85 24.00 0.78
N THR A 186 6.02 22.99 0.92
CA THR A 186 4.56 23.15 0.89
C THR A 186 4.05 23.88 2.16
N GLU A 187 4.57 23.53 3.34
CA GLU A 187 4.23 24.23 4.59
C GLU A 187 4.60 25.73 4.52
N ALA A 188 5.79 26.06 4.02
CA ALA A 188 6.22 27.45 3.85
C ALA A 188 5.32 28.25 2.89
N SER A 189 4.81 27.60 1.85
CA SER A 189 3.92 28.24 0.85
C SER A 189 2.53 28.51 1.42
N VAL A 190 2.00 27.60 2.25
CA VAL A 190 0.69 27.76 2.92
C VAL A 190 0.76 28.91 3.95
N ASP A 191 1.84 29.00 4.73
CA ASP A 191 2.01 30.07 5.74
C ASP A 191 2.14 31.46 5.09
N GLN A 192 2.76 31.56 3.91
CA GLN A 192 2.83 32.81 3.14
C GLN A 192 1.48 33.21 2.53
N ALA A 193 0.67 32.24 2.07
CA ALA A 193 -0.65 32.53 1.53
C ALA A 193 -1.62 33.01 2.63
N GLY A 194 -1.56 32.41 3.83
CA GLY A 194 -2.36 32.82 4.97
C GLY A 194 -2.08 34.24 5.48
N ARG A 195 -0.85 34.73 5.33
CA ARG A 195 -0.46 36.10 5.74
C ARG A 195 -0.90 37.18 4.75
N ARG A 196 -1.20 36.83 3.49
CA ARG A 196 -1.66 37.80 2.46
C ARG A 196 -3.16 38.07 2.50
N THR A 197 -3.94 37.26 3.21
CA THR A 197 -5.39 37.42 3.31
C THR A 197 -5.86 38.19 4.57
N HIS A 198 -4.92 38.65 5.42
CA HIS A 198 -5.18 39.40 6.66
C HIS A 198 -4.47 40.76 6.69
N GLY A 199 -4.17 41.37 5.52
CA GLY A 199 -3.61 42.69 5.38
C GLY A 199 -4.55 43.64 4.66
#